data_d0a327fd52c29fc5bca2d3ccb8e554be
#
_entry.id   d0a327fd52c29fc5bca2d3ccb8e554be
#
_cell.length_a   1.000
_cell.length_b   1.000
_cell.length_c   1.000
_cell.angle_alpha   90.00
_cell.angle_beta   90.00
_cell.angle_gamma   90.00
#
_symmetry.space_group_name_H-M   'P 1'
#
loop_
_entity.id
_entity.type
_entity.pdbx_description
1 polymer ?
#
loop_
_entity_poly.entity_id
_entity_poly.type
_entity_poly.pdbx_seq_one_letter_code
_entity_poly.pdbx_strand_id
1 'polypeptide(L)'
;MRIVWKHQPLDMHKNAMGAHIASAAAARQGKFWEFHDKLFANQEQLNLDAYKRYARELGLDVARFEKDLADLEVKKAVETDKAEARSLGVTGTPGFFVNGRFLSGAKPFEEFAKAINAELARLNLPVPPGAPAS
;
A
#
# COMPACT_ATOMS: atom_id res chain seq x y z
N MET A 1 10.82 -7.34 11.28
CA MET A 1 10.16 -7.34 9.95
C MET A 1 9.83 -5.91 9.57
N ARG A 2 9.97 -5.54 8.30
CA ARG A 2 9.59 -4.24 7.75
C ARG A 2 8.59 -4.45 6.62
N ILE A 3 7.49 -3.71 6.64
CA ILE A 3 6.49 -3.70 5.56
C ILE A 3 6.65 -2.42 4.76
N VAL A 4 6.75 -2.53 3.44
CA VAL A 4 6.84 -1.41 2.51
C VAL A 4 5.64 -1.46 1.58
N TRP A 5 4.88 -0.37 1.53
CA TRP A 5 3.79 -0.20 0.60
C TRP A 5 4.31 0.28 -0.76
N LYS A 6 3.74 -0.29 -1.83
CA LYS A 6 3.93 0.18 -3.20
C LYS A 6 2.57 0.41 -3.85
N HIS A 7 2.45 1.52 -4.57
CA HIS A 7 1.21 1.88 -5.25
C HIS A 7 1.02 1.09 -6.53
N GLN A 8 -0.15 0.47 -6.71
CA GLN A 8 -0.51 -0.24 -7.94
C GLN A 8 -1.98 0.04 -8.30
N PRO A 9 -2.32 1.27 -8.71
CA PRO A 9 -3.67 1.56 -9.21
C PRO A 9 -3.91 0.81 -10.51
N LEU A 10 -4.93 -0.07 -10.51
CA LEU A 10 -5.33 -0.81 -11.71
C LEU A 10 -6.19 0.06 -12.61
N ASP A 11 -5.91 0.05 -13.91
CA ASP A 11 -6.60 0.92 -14.89
C ASP A 11 -8.10 0.62 -15.00
N MET A 12 -8.53 -0.62 -14.72
CA MET A 12 -9.94 -1.01 -14.69
C MET A 12 -10.74 -0.35 -13.56
N HIS A 13 -10.09 0.15 -12.53
CA HIS A 13 -10.73 0.82 -11.39
C HIS A 13 -10.52 2.33 -11.49
N LYS A 14 -11.49 3.03 -12.10
CA LYS A 14 -11.38 4.47 -12.43
C LYS A 14 -11.07 5.39 -11.25
N ASN A 15 -11.44 5.00 -10.02
CA ASN A 15 -11.19 5.78 -8.81
C ASN A 15 -9.87 5.40 -8.10
N ALA A 16 -9.17 4.37 -8.56
CA ALA A 16 -7.97 3.87 -7.91
C ALA A 16 -6.84 4.92 -7.92
N MET A 17 -6.57 5.55 -9.05
CA MET A 17 -5.49 6.54 -9.16
C MET A 17 -5.68 7.69 -8.16
N GLY A 18 -6.89 8.25 -8.05
CA GLY A 18 -7.19 9.31 -7.10
C GLY A 18 -6.99 8.89 -5.63
N ALA A 19 -7.42 7.68 -5.27
CA ALA A 19 -7.21 7.13 -3.94
C ALA A 19 -5.73 6.93 -3.61
N HIS A 20 -4.94 6.42 -4.56
CA HIS A 20 -3.49 6.25 -4.39
C HIS A 20 -2.76 7.61 -4.25
N ILE A 21 -3.13 8.60 -5.06
CA ILE A 21 -2.57 9.96 -4.93
C ILE A 21 -2.94 10.57 -3.56
N ALA A 22 -4.18 10.41 -3.11
CA ALA A 22 -4.61 10.91 -1.81
C ALA A 22 -3.84 10.26 -0.64
N SER A 23 -3.63 8.95 -0.69
CA SER A 23 -2.83 8.25 0.33
C SER A 23 -1.35 8.67 0.30
N ALA A 24 -0.79 8.92 -0.88
CA ALA A 24 0.57 9.44 -1.04
C ALA A 24 0.70 10.89 -0.51
N ALA A 25 -0.30 11.73 -0.71
CA ALA A 25 -0.35 13.07 -0.11
C ALA A 25 -0.42 13.00 1.42
N ALA A 26 -1.23 12.10 1.98
CA ALA A 26 -1.29 11.88 3.43
C ALA A 26 0.05 11.35 3.99
N ALA A 27 0.78 10.55 3.23
CA ALA A 27 2.10 10.05 3.60
C ALA A 27 3.11 11.18 3.82
N ARG A 28 3.02 12.29 3.06
CA ARG A 28 3.86 13.49 3.25
C ARG A 28 3.68 14.16 4.62
N GLN A 29 2.56 13.88 5.29
CA GLN A 29 2.26 14.35 6.65
C GLN A 29 2.33 13.22 7.69
N GLY A 30 2.94 12.08 7.34
CA GLY A 30 3.15 10.96 8.26
C GLY A 30 1.89 10.16 8.59
N LYS A 31 0.84 10.24 7.76
CA LYS A 31 -0.47 9.62 8.01
C LYS A 31 -0.91 8.65 6.92
N PHE A 32 0.06 7.97 6.28
CA PHE A 32 -0.25 7.00 5.23
C PHE A 32 -1.18 5.88 5.70
N TRP A 33 -0.81 5.18 6.77
CA TRP A 33 -1.55 3.99 7.21
C TRP A 33 -2.94 4.31 7.73
N GLU A 34 -3.09 5.40 8.46
CA GLU A 34 -4.39 5.86 8.94
C GLU A 34 -5.30 6.27 7.76
N PHE A 35 -4.73 6.91 6.73
CA PHE A 35 -5.48 7.27 5.52
C PHE A 35 -5.84 6.04 4.69
N HIS A 36 -4.91 5.09 4.54
CA HIS A 36 -5.13 3.78 3.94
C HIS A 36 -6.33 3.07 4.58
N ASP A 37 -6.37 3.01 5.91
CA ASP A 37 -7.47 2.36 6.64
C ASP A 37 -8.81 3.05 6.39
N LYS A 38 -8.82 4.39 6.32
CA LYS A 38 -10.01 5.17 5.94
C LYS A 38 -10.52 4.84 4.54
N LEU A 39 -9.62 4.70 3.56
CA LEU A 39 -9.98 4.32 2.19
C LEU A 39 -10.59 2.93 2.14
N PHE A 40 -10.00 1.95 2.80
CA PHE A 40 -10.52 0.58 2.86
C PHE A 40 -11.86 0.48 3.59
N ALA A 41 -12.06 1.26 4.64
CA ALA A 41 -13.33 1.31 5.37
C ALA A 41 -14.47 1.99 4.58
N ASN A 42 -14.15 2.74 3.51
CA ASN A 42 -15.10 3.56 2.77
C ASN A 42 -14.92 3.42 1.25
N GLN A 43 -14.78 2.20 0.75
CA GLN A 43 -14.45 1.92 -0.65
C GLN A 43 -15.46 2.47 -1.67
N GLU A 44 -16.70 2.75 -1.25
CA GLU A 44 -17.73 3.36 -2.10
C GLU A 44 -17.66 4.89 -2.16
N GLN A 45 -16.81 5.50 -1.32
CA GLN A 45 -16.65 6.95 -1.19
C GLN A 45 -15.22 7.40 -1.57
N LEU A 46 -14.80 7.04 -2.77
CA LEU A 46 -13.48 7.39 -3.31
C LEU A 46 -13.60 8.59 -4.25
N ASN A 47 -13.70 9.78 -3.67
CA ASN A 47 -13.79 11.07 -4.37
C ASN A 47 -13.09 12.18 -3.59
N LEU A 48 -12.87 13.33 -4.23
CA LEU A 48 -12.13 14.45 -3.66
C LEU A 48 -12.71 14.97 -2.33
N ASP A 49 -14.02 15.08 -2.24
CA ASP A 49 -14.69 15.58 -1.01
C ASP A 49 -14.50 14.61 0.15
N ALA A 50 -14.58 13.30 -0.12
CA ALA A 50 -14.28 12.27 0.87
C ALA A 50 -12.83 12.33 1.33
N TYR A 51 -11.87 12.49 0.42
CA TYR A 51 -10.45 12.59 0.78
C TYR A 51 -10.16 13.79 1.67
N LYS A 52 -10.76 14.94 1.39
CA LYS A 52 -10.65 16.14 2.25
C LYS A 52 -11.27 15.91 3.63
N ARG A 53 -12.38 15.20 3.70
CA ARG A 53 -13.01 14.82 4.96
C ARG A 53 -12.10 13.89 5.77
N TYR A 54 -11.54 12.87 5.16
CA TYR A 54 -10.60 11.95 5.84
C TYR A 54 -9.35 12.68 6.34
N ALA A 55 -8.81 13.59 5.54
CA ALA A 55 -7.69 14.42 5.96
C ALA A 55 -8.01 15.25 7.22
N ARG A 56 -9.20 15.88 7.29
CA ARG A 56 -9.66 16.60 8.49
C ARG A 56 -9.81 15.70 9.69
N GLU A 57 -10.46 14.54 9.53
CA GLU A 57 -10.68 13.57 10.59
C GLU A 57 -9.37 13.01 11.18
N LEU A 58 -8.33 12.93 10.37
CA LEU A 58 -6.99 12.47 10.77
C LEU A 58 -6.09 13.61 11.30
N GLY A 59 -6.60 14.84 11.37
CA GLY A 59 -5.84 15.99 11.86
C GLY A 59 -4.75 16.48 10.91
N LEU A 60 -4.86 16.21 9.62
CA LEU A 60 -3.92 16.73 8.63
C LEU A 60 -4.14 18.22 8.38
N ASP A 61 -3.07 18.93 7.97
CA ASP A 61 -3.18 20.23 7.36
C ASP A 61 -3.88 20.07 6.00
N VAL A 62 -5.15 20.47 5.94
CA VAL A 62 -6.00 20.26 4.75
C VAL A 62 -5.53 21.12 3.58
N ALA A 63 -5.08 22.35 3.82
CA ALA A 63 -4.57 23.23 2.76
C ALA A 63 -3.30 22.63 2.12
N ARG A 64 -2.38 22.13 2.93
CA ARG A 64 -1.20 21.41 2.45
C ARG A 64 -1.60 20.10 1.73
N PHE A 65 -2.54 19.36 2.28
CA PHE A 65 -3.04 18.12 1.65
C PHE A 65 -3.63 18.39 0.26
N GLU A 66 -4.47 19.44 0.11
CA GLU A 66 -5.03 19.83 -1.18
C GLU A 66 -3.95 20.23 -2.19
N LYS A 67 -2.93 20.95 -1.74
CA LYS A 67 -1.77 21.30 -2.58
C LYS A 67 -1.01 20.04 -3.03
N ASP A 68 -0.80 19.11 -2.11
CA ASP A 68 -0.10 17.84 -2.40
C ASP A 68 -0.90 16.94 -3.36
N LEU A 69 -2.24 16.97 -3.32
CA LEU A 69 -3.10 16.26 -4.29
C LEU A 69 -2.88 16.74 -5.74
N ALA A 70 -2.54 18.00 -5.93
CA ALA A 70 -2.28 18.59 -7.24
C ALA A 70 -0.80 18.58 -7.62
N ASP A 71 0.08 18.11 -6.73
CA ASP A 71 1.53 18.10 -6.95
C ASP A 71 1.91 16.95 -7.92
N LEU A 72 2.57 17.33 -9.01
CA LEU A 72 3.05 16.38 -10.02
C LEU A 72 4.04 15.35 -9.46
N GLU A 73 4.82 15.70 -8.44
CA GLU A 73 5.77 14.76 -7.82
C GLU A 73 5.04 13.68 -7.01
N VAL A 74 3.90 13.98 -6.40
CA VAL A 74 3.05 12.98 -5.74
C VAL A 74 2.49 11.99 -6.75
N LYS A 75 1.95 12.50 -7.84
CA LYS A 75 1.45 11.66 -8.94
C LYS A 75 2.55 10.79 -9.54
N LYS A 76 3.72 11.39 -9.79
CA LYS A 76 4.89 10.70 -10.33
C LYS A 76 5.39 9.58 -9.41
N ALA A 77 5.35 9.77 -8.10
CA ALA A 77 5.70 8.72 -7.14
C ALA A 77 4.77 7.50 -7.27
N VAL A 78 3.46 7.71 -7.43
CA VAL A 78 2.49 6.64 -7.66
C VAL A 78 2.75 5.96 -9.01
N GLU A 79 3.00 6.72 -10.06
CA GLU A 79 3.30 6.17 -11.39
C GLU A 79 4.61 5.39 -11.44
N THR A 80 5.62 5.82 -10.68
CA THR A 80 6.90 5.11 -10.53
C THR A 80 6.71 3.74 -9.88
N ASP A 81 5.95 3.68 -8.79
CA ASP A 81 5.60 2.41 -8.13
C ASP A 81 4.85 1.47 -9.08
N LYS A 82 3.89 2.02 -9.84
CA LYS A 82 3.12 1.26 -10.83
C LYS A 82 4.01 0.70 -11.94
N ALA A 83 4.96 1.50 -12.43
CA ALA A 83 5.93 1.06 -13.44
C ALA A 83 6.86 -0.03 -12.89
N GLU A 84 7.34 0.10 -11.65
CA GLU A 84 8.14 -0.91 -10.98
C GLU A 84 7.36 -2.22 -10.83
N ALA A 85 6.11 -2.17 -10.36
CA ALA A 85 5.25 -3.34 -10.25
C ALA A 85 5.09 -4.09 -11.60
N ARG A 86 4.87 -3.35 -12.68
CA ARG A 86 4.81 -3.92 -14.03
C ARG A 86 6.11 -4.60 -14.44
N SER A 87 7.26 -3.97 -14.18
CA SER A 87 8.57 -4.52 -14.51
C SER A 87 8.86 -5.82 -13.76
N LEU A 88 8.27 -6.00 -12.58
CA LEU A 88 8.37 -7.20 -11.75
C LEU A 88 7.28 -8.24 -12.04
N GLY A 89 6.43 -8.02 -13.04
CA GLY A 89 5.36 -8.95 -13.44
C GLY A 89 4.13 -8.92 -12.53
N VAL A 90 3.98 -7.89 -11.70
CA VAL A 90 2.78 -7.70 -10.86
C VAL A 90 1.68 -7.04 -11.69
N THR A 91 0.71 -7.84 -12.15
CA THR A 91 -0.37 -7.39 -13.04
C THR A 91 -1.72 -7.22 -12.32
N GLY A 92 -1.82 -7.67 -11.07
CA GLY A 92 -3.02 -7.58 -10.25
C GLY A 92 -2.70 -7.23 -8.80
N THR A 93 -3.71 -7.01 -8.00
CA THR A 93 -3.59 -6.68 -6.57
C THR A 93 -4.47 -7.59 -5.71
N PRO A 94 -4.03 -7.89 -4.47
CA PRO A 94 -2.71 -7.55 -3.93
C PRO A 94 -1.59 -8.44 -4.50
N GLY A 95 -0.37 -7.91 -4.55
CA GLY A 95 0.84 -8.65 -4.83
C GLY A 95 1.87 -8.39 -3.73
N PHE A 96 2.65 -9.39 -3.35
CA PHE A 96 3.61 -9.29 -2.25
C PHE A 96 4.97 -9.84 -2.64
N PHE A 97 6.02 -9.23 -2.10
CA PHE A 97 7.38 -9.78 -2.15
C PHE A 97 7.91 -9.97 -0.72
N VAL A 98 8.24 -11.18 -0.38
CA VAL A 98 8.92 -11.52 0.88
C VAL A 98 10.40 -11.77 0.56
N ASN A 99 11.25 -10.78 0.81
CA ASN A 99 12.68 -10.81 0.44
C ASN A 99 12.91 -11.29 -1.01
N GLY A 100 12.17 -10.73 -1.97
CA GLY A 100 12.27 -11.07 -3.39
C GLY A 100 11.45 -12.27 -3.84
N ARG A 101 10.80 -13.00 -2.94
CA ARG A 101 9.88 -14.09 -3.28
C ARG A 101 8.48 -13.55 -3.51
N PHE A 102 7.97 -13.71 -4.71
CA PHE A 102 6.63 -13.23 -5.10
C PHE A 102 5.51 -14.12 -4.56
N LEU A 103 4.50 -13.49 -3.94
CA LEU A 103 3.24 -14.09 -3.53
C LEU A 103 2.10 -13.32 -4.20
N SER A 104 1.36 -13.97 -5.08
CA SER A 104 0.25 -13.35 -5.82
C SER A 104 -1.08 -13.54 -5.11
N GLY A 105 -1.80 -12.45 -4.95
CA GLY A 105 -3.17 -12.44 -4.45
C GLY A 105 -3.29 -12.47 -2.92
N ALA A 106 -4.53 -12.37 -2.45
CA ALA A 106 -4.88 -12.43 -1.04
C ALA A 106 -4.84 -13.88 -0.55
N LYS A 107 -3.65 -14.34 -0.19
CA LYS A 107 -3.42 -15.68 0.35
C LYS A 107 -3.86 -15.78 1.82
N PRO A 108 -4.16 -16.97 2.33
CA PRO A 108 -4.33 -17.20 3.76
C PRO A 108 -3.09 -16.81 4.55
N PHE A 109 -3.28 -16.41 5.81
CA PHE A 109 -2.18 -15.99 6.69
C PHE A 109 -1.03 -17.01 6.76
N GLU A 110 -1.37 -18.29 6.78
CA GLU A 110 -0.42 -19.39 6.85
C GLU A 110 0.59 -19.40 5.68
N GLU A 111 0.18 -18.99 4.49
CA GLU A 111 1.06 -18.90 3.33
C GLU A 111 2.11 -17.76 3.50
N PHE A 112 1.70 -16.63 4.06
CA PHE A 112 2.62 -15.55 4.43
C PHE A 112 3.56 -15.98 5.54
N ALA A 113 3.02 -16.61 6.59
CA ALA A 113 3.81 -17.09 7.71
C ALA A 113 4.88 -18.09 7.24
N LYS A 114 4.54 -19.05 6.38
CA LYS A 114 5.50 -19.99 5.78
C LYS A 114 6.60 -19.26 5.02
N ALA A 115 6.25 -18.32 4.15
CA ALA A 115 7.22 -17.59 3.36
C ALA A 115 8.18 -16.77 4.24
N ILE A 116 7.64 -16.09 5.27
CA ILE A 116 8.43 -15.29 6.21
C ILE A 116 9.34 -16.19 7.05
N ASN A 117 8.82 -17.31 7.58
CA ASN A 117 9.57 -18.23 8.41
C ASN A 117 10.71 -18.90 7.63
N ALA A 118 10.46 -19.25 6.36
CA ALA A 118 11.50 -19.78 5.47
C ALA A 118 12.64 -18.76 5.28
N GLU A 119 12.33 -17.48 5.14
CA GLU A 119 13.35 -16.43 5.03
C GLU A 119 14.09 -16.19 6.35
N LEU A 120 13.39 -16.21 7.49
CA LEU A 120 14.03 -16.13 8.81
C LEU A 120 15.03 -17.28 9.01
N ALA A 121 14.61 -18.51 8.71
CA ALA A 121 15.47 -19.69 8.80
C ALA A 121 16.70 -19.57 7.86
N ARG A 122 16.48 -19.13 6.60
CA ARG A 122 17.58 -18.93 5.63
C ARG A 122 18.62 -17.91 6.13
N LEU A 123 18.16 -16.90 6.88
CA LEU A 123 19.01 -15.87 7.45
C LEU A 123 19.56 -16.20 8.85
N ASN A 124 19.32 -17.41 9.35
CA ASN A 124 19.65 -17.83 10.72
C ASN A 124 19.09 -16.90 11.82
N LEU A 125 17.87 -16.38 11.56
CA LEU A 125 17.14 -15.55 12.52
C LEU A 125 16.10 -16.40 13.27
N PRO A 126 15.72 -16.01 14.51
CA PRO A 126 14.73 -16.75 15.28
C PRO A 126 13.37 -16.84 14.56
N VAL A 127 12.84 -18.04 14.44
CA VAL A 127 11.47 -18.29 13.97
C VAL A 127 10.54 -18.34 15.17
N PRO A 128 9.37 -17.67 15.15
CA PRO A 128 8.43 -17.71 16.26
C PRO A 128 8.00 -19.14 16.63
N PRO A 129 7.84 -19.47 17.91
CA PRO A 129 7.35 -20.78 18.34
C PRO A 129 5.91 -21.03 17.83
N GLY A 130 5.61 -22.25 17.42
CA GLY A 130 4.31 -22.62 16.85
C GLY A 130 4.08 -22.15 15.42
N ALA A 131 5.12 -21.66 14.75
CA ALA A 131 5.06 -21.26 13.36
C ALA A 131 4.74 -22.47 12.44
N PRO A 132 3.91 -22.28 11.38
CA PRO A 132 3.66 -23.34 10.42
C PRO A 132 4.97 -23.76 9.75
N ALA A 133 5.13 -25.07 9.55
CA ALA A 133 6.31 -25.62 8.89
C ALA A 133 6.47 -25.05 7.48
N SER A 134 7.69 -24.78 7.12
CA SER A 134 8.09 -24.27 5.78
C SER A 134 7.82 -25.32 4.69
#